data_40f1b024f484a2b6cf4c7b7d4cc74ea6
#
_entry.id   40f1b024f484a2b6cf4c7b7d4cc74ea6
#
_cell.length_a   1.000
_cell.length_b   1.000
_cell.length_c   1.000
_cell.angle_alpha   90.00
_cell.angle_beta   90.00
_cell.angle_gamma   90.00
#
_symmetry.space_group_name_H-M   'P 1'
#
loop_
_entity.id
_entity.type
_entity.pdbx_description
1 polymer ?
#
loop_
_entity_poly.entity_id
_entity_poly.type
_entity_poly.pdbx_seq_one_letter_code
_entity_poly.pdbx_strand_id
1 'polypeptide(L)'
;MSSVNQFAYVPNTSTYKFAYGGAIPNMAIRNMPSDTNWTRWTMLNDGEYYRMYFFKGSSANTLYQAAFNPATSSYEFGFNSIPELQITGAPPDADASSLSMLYDSSTSTYRLYLRRLGSPTVLYQFGFNRETNHYEYGYNSIPTLNVTGAPPDTDWHRWSMLFDGSNYRLYAFKVGSTDTFYQFAFNRQTNHYEFGYDSIPELTLVGTPANSNLTSMSMLFGQGDYRFYFQTI
;
A
#
# COMPACT_ATOMS: atom_id res chain seq x y z
N MET A 1 -2.70 -8.83 -20.32
CA MET A 1 -2.72 -7.39 -19.94
C MET A 1 -3.01 -7.38 -18.45
N SER A 2 -2.12 -6.80 -17.66
CA SER A 2 -2.31 -6.76 -16.19
C SER A 2 -3.36 -5.74 -15.82
N SER A 3 -4.14 -6.03 -14.81
CA SER A 3 -5.17 -5.14 -14.29
C SER A 3 -5.33 -5.29 -12.76
N VAL A 4 -6.11 -4.41 -12.16
CA VAL A 4 -6.44 -4.45 -10.73
C VAL A 4 -7.95 -4.46 -10.53
N ASN A 5 -8.40 -5.28 -9.60
CA ASN A 5 -9.76 -5.29 -9.08
C ASN A 5 -9.86 -4.32 -7.91
N GLN A 6 -10.91 -3.48 -7.91
CA GLN A 6 -11.13 -2.49 -6.86
C GLN A 6 -12.35 -2.84 -6.00
N PHE A 7 -12.17 -2.67 -4.70
CA PHE A 7 -13.21 -2.79 -3.68
C PHE A 7 -13.36 -1.45 -2.98
N ALA A 8 -14.55 -1.13 -2.50
CA ALA A 8 -14.77 0.01 -1.65
C ALA A 8 -15.38 -0.40 -0.30
N TYR A 9 -15.07 0.38 0.73
CA TYR A 9 -15.64 0.18 2.06
C TYR A 9 -17.14 0.48 2.04
N VAL A 10 -17.92 -0.40 2.68
CA VAL A 10 -19.36 -0.21 2.87
C VAL A 10 -19.57 0.37 4.27
N PRO A 11 -20.02 1.62 4.38
CA PRO A 11 -20.20 2.28 5.69
C PRO A 11 -21.05 1.45 6.66
N ASN A 12 -20.65 1.43 7.93
CA ASN A 12 -21.35 0.75 9.03
C ASN A 12 -21.43 -0.79 8.93
N THR A 13 -20.61 -1.44 8.10
CA THR A 13 -20.67 -2.91 7.92
C THR A 13 -19.36 -3.63 8.23
N SER A 14 -18.27 -2.91 8.48
CA SER A 14 -16.91 -3.49 8.61
C SER A 14 -16.49 -4.33 7.41
N THR A 15 -17.05 -4.04 6.21
CA THR A 15 -16.79 -4.81 4.99
C THR A 15 -16.30 -3.95 3.83
N TYR A 16 -15.48 -4.55 2.97
CA TYR A 16 -15.15 -4.03 1.65
C TYR A 16 -15.82 -4.89 0.59
N LYS A 17 -16.54 -4.26 -0.35
CA LYS A 17 -17.28 -4.97 -1.37
C LYS A 17 -16.75 -4.63 -2.77
N PHE A 18 -16.58 -5.68 -3.60
CA PHE A 18 -16.16 -5.54 -5.00
C PHE A 18 -17.13 -4.65 -5.79
N ALA A 19 -16.56 -3.72 -6.57
CA ALA A 19 -17.30 -2.79 -7.45
C ALA A 19 -18.39 -1.94 -6.74
N TYR A 20 -18.30 -1.75 -5.43
CA TYR A 20 -19.24 -0.93 -4.66
C TYR A 20 -18.87 0.55 -4.72
N GLY A 21 -19.87 1.46 -4.60
CA GLY A 21 -19.64 2.88 -4.38
C GLY A 21 -18.81 3.57 -5.46
N GLY A 22 -19.05 3.27 -6.74
CA GLY A 22 -18.29 3.86 -7.86
C GLY A 22 -16.89 3.28 -8.04
N ALA A 23 -16.54 2.19 -7.33
CA ALA A 23 -15.30 1.45 -7.60
C ALA A 23 -15.32 0.91 -9.04
N ILE A 24 -14.22 1.15 -9.77
CA ILE A 24 -14.07 0.67 -11.14
C ILE A 24 -13.49 -0.74 -11.09
N PRO A 25 -14.26 -1.77 -11.45
CA PRO A 25 -13.72 -3.11 -11.50
C PRO A 25 -12.76 -3.24 -12.70
N ASN A 26 -11.67 -3.96 -12.50
CA ASN A 26 -10.75 -4.36 -13.56
C ASN A 26 -10.11 -3.19 -14.34
N MET A 27 -9.40 -2.32 -13.62
CA MET A 27 -8.63 -1.23 -14.25
C MET A 27 -7.34 -1.77 -14.88
N ALA A 28 -7.12 -1.47 -16.16
CA ALA A 28 -5.92 -1.88 -16.89
C ALA A 28 -4.66 -1.15 -16.39
N ILE A 29 -3.51 -1.85 -16.46
CA ILE A 29 -2.19 -1.27 -16.26
C ILE A 29 -1.44 -1.36 -17.59
N ARG A 30 -0.92 -0.23 -18.08
CA ARG A 30 -0.39 -0.11 -19.45
C ARG A 30 1.05 0.39 -19.46
N ASN A 31 1.75 0.04 -20.54
CA ASN A 31 3.07 0.57 -20.90
C ASN A 31 4.18 0.32 -19.85
N MET A 32 3.96 -0.59 -18.91
CA MET A 32 4.99 -0.93 -17.92
C MET A 32 6.22 -1.57 -18.60
N PRO A 33 7.44 -1.26 -18.12
CA PRO A 33 8.66 -1.93 -18.57
C PRO A 33 8.56 -3.44 -18.43
N SER A 34 9.23 -4.17 -19.33
CA SER A 34 9.19 -5.65 -19.37
C SER A 34 9.80 -6.31 -18.14
N ASP A 35 10.67 -5.59 -17.43
CA ASP A 35 11.31 -6.04 -16.18
C ASP A 35 10.56 -5.59 -14.91
N THR A 36 9.28 -5.22 -15.02
CA THR A 36 8.45 -4.87 -13.86
C THR A 36 8.22 -6.08 -12.97
N ASN A 37 8.49 -5.94 -11.67
CA ASN A 37 8.17 -6.99 -10.70
C ASN A 37 6.71 -6.88 -10.23
N TRP A 38 5.85 -7.67 -10.85
CA TRP A 38 4.41 -7.69 -10.60
C TRP A 38 4.00 -8.25 -9.21
N THR A 39 4.91 -8.88 -8.50
CA THR A 39 4.61 -9.45 -7.17
C THR A 39 4.88 -8.45 -6.03
N ARG A 40 5.59 -7.35 -6.31
CA ARG A 40 5.98 -6.33 -5.33
C ARG A 40 5.50 -4.96 -5.77
N TRP A 41 4.31 -4.62 -5.34
CA TRP A 41 3.64 -3.39 -5.74
C TRP A 41 2.83 -2.78 -4.60
N THR A 42 2.51 -1.50 -4.72
CA THR A 42 1.65 -0.75 -3.80
C THR A 42 1.01 0.43 -4.51
N MET A 43 0.01 1.01 -3.87
CA MET A 43 -0.71 2.18 -4.38
C MET A 43 -0.80 3.26 -3.30
N LEU A 44 -0.95 4.50 -3.76
CA LEU A 44 -1.36 5.63 -2.93
C LEU A 44 -2.19 6.62 -3.75
N ASN A 45 -2.89 7.51 -3.05
CA ASN A 45 -3.50 8.71 -3.64
C ASN A 45 -2.83 9.93 -3.00
N ASP A 46 -2.30 10.83 -3.83
CA ASP A 46 -1.62 12.05 -3.37
C ASP A 46 -2.52 13.30 -3.37
N GLY A 47 -3.82 13.09 -3.56
CA GLY A 47 -4.82 14.15 -3.67
C GLY A 47 -5.06 14.62 -5.10
N GLU A 48 -4.08 14.48 -5.98
CA GLU A 48 -4.18 14.82 -7.41
C GLU A 48 -4.27 13.57 -8.28
N TYR A 49 -3.43 12.55 -7.98
CA TYR A 49 -3.36 11.31 -8.77
C TYR A 49 -3.43 10.07 -7.88
N TYR A 50 -4.06 9.03 -8.42
CA TYR A 50 -3.90 7.66 -7.95
C TYR A 50 -2.64 7.09 -8.59
N ARG A 51 -1.66 6.66 -7.76
CA ARG A 51 -0.36 6.18 -8.21
C ARG A 51 -0.14 4.72 -7.83
N MET A 52 0.54 3.99 -8.71
CA MET A 52 1.03 2.65 -8.49
C MET A 52 2.56 2.62 -8.53
N TYR A 53 3.14 1.82 -7.66
CA TYR A 53 4.57 1.62 -7.58
C TYR A 53 4.89 0.15 -7.64
N PHE A 54 5.91 -0.20 -8.40
CA PHE A 54 6.39 -1.55 -8.60
C PHE A 54 7.91 -1.58 -8.44
N PHE A 55 8.45 -2.62 -7.85
CA PHE A 55 9.89 -2.79 -7.95
C PHE A 55 10.31 -3.09 -9.39
N LYS A 56 11.50 -2.60 -9.76
CA LYS A 56 12.14 -2.89 -11.04
C LYS A 56 12.80 -4.27 -10.96
N GLY A 57 12.32 -5.24 -11.73
CA GLY A 57 12.93 -6.57 -11.87
C GLY A 57 13.37 -7.18 -10.55
N SER A 58 14.64 -7.51 -10.45
CA SER A 58 15.28 -8.02 -9.24
C SER A 58 15.85 -6.92 -8.33
N SER A 59 15.70 -5.65 -8.68
CA SER A 59 16.22 -4.53 -7.88
C SER A 59 15.56 -4.51 -6.50
N ALA A 60 16.35 -4.25 -5.47
CA ALA A 60 15.88 -4.02 -4.11
C ALA A 60 15.71 -2.52 -3.77
N ASN A 61 16.08 -1.62 -4.69
CA ASN A 61 16.16 -0.20 -4.43
C ASN A 61 15.64 0.69 -5.55
N THR A 62 15.03 0.12 -6.59
CA THR A 62 14.50 0.90 -7.71
C THR A 62 13.01 0.61 -7.90
N LEU A 63 12.20 1.66 -8.00
CA LEU A 63 10.76 1.59 -8.21
C LEU A 63 10.38 2.20 -9.55
N TYR A 64 9.46 1.55 -10.25
CA TYR A 64 8.69 2.12 -11.34
C TYR A 64 7.41 2.75 -10.81
N GLN A 65 7.01 3.89 -11.42
CA GLN A 65 5.79 4.59 -11.08
C GLN A 65 4.85 4.66 -12.28
N ALA A 66 3.58 4.33 -12.05
CA ALA A 66 2.49 4.58 -12.97
C ALA A 66 1.43 5.44 -12.26
N ALA A 67 0.68 6.24 -13.02
CA ALA A 67 -0.44 6.99 -12.48
C ALA A 67 -1.71 6.74 -13.30
N PHE A 68 -2.87 6.94 -12.65
CA PHE A 68 -4.16 6.78 -13.29
C PHE A 68 -4.39 7.91 -14.31
N ASN A 69 -4.66 7.51 -15.55
CA ASN A 69 -5.03 8.41 -16.64
C ASN A 69 -6.56 8.37 -16.82
N PRO A 70 -7.30 9.41 -16.45
CA PRO A 70 -8.76 9.41 -16.57
C PRO A 70 -9.25 9.37 -18.03
N ALA A 71 -8.45 9.85 -18.98
CA ALA A 71 -8.82 9.83 -20.40
C ALA A 71 -8.86 8.40 -20.97
N THR A 72 -8.07 7.49 -20.43
CA THR A 72 -7.99 6.09 -20.85
C THR A 72 -8.58 5.11 -19.84
N SER A 73 -8.97 5.61 -18.66
CA SER A 73 -9.41 4.82 -17.50
C SER A 73 -8.43 3.69 -17.14
N SER A 74 -7.12 3.98 -17.21
CA SER A 74 -6.06 2.99 -16.92
C SER A 74 -4.90 3.61 -16.16
N TYR A 75 -4.12 2.77 -15.47
CA TYR A 75 -2.81 3.17 -14.93
C TYR A 75 -1.77 3.09 -16.04
N GLU A 76 -0.99 4.14 -16.22
CA GLU A 76 0.00 4.24 -17.29
C GLU A 76 1.37 4.59 -16.74
N PHE A 77 2.40 3.85 -17.19
CA PHE A 77 3.78 4.09 -16.81
C PHE A 77 4.23 5.50 -17.23
N GLY A 78 4.79 6.25 -16.28
CA GLY A 78 5.32 7.58 -16.52
C GLY A 78 4.27 8.68 -16.76
N PHE A 79 2.97 8.37 -16.74
CA PHE A 79 1.92 9.39 -16.88
C PHE A 79 1.91 10.31 -15.64
N ASN A 80 2.13 11.61 -15.84
CA ASN A 80 2.19 12.61 -14.77
C ASN A 80 2.94 12.13 -13.52
N SER A 81 4.09 11.48 -13.73
CA SER A 81 4.87 10.87 -12.66
C SER A 81 6.36 10.84 -13.00
N ILE A 82 7.20 10.61 -11.98
CA ILE A 82 8.62 10.32 -12.18
C ILE A 82 8.71 8.83 -12.51
N PRO A 83 9.12 8.45 -13.75
CA PRO A 83 8.98 7.05 -14.18
C PRO A 83 9.78 6.06 -13.33
N GLU A 84 10.95 6.48 -12.84
CA GLU A 84 11.86 5.63 -12.06
C GLU A 84 12.35 6.38 -10.83
N LEU A 85 12.23 5.76 -9.66
CA LEU A 85 12.57 6.30 -8.35
C LEU A 85 13.56 5.38 -7.63
N GLN A 86 14.44 5.97 -6.81
CA GLN A 86 15.43 5.23 -6.03
C GLN A 86 15.06 5.18 -4.55
N ILE A 87 15.41 4.07 -3.89
CA ILE A 87 15.39 3.93 -2.43
C ILE A 87 16.84 3.93 -1.96
N THR A 88 17.19 4.81 -1.04
CA THR A 88 18.56 4.99 -0.55
C THR A 88 18.67 4.86 0.96
N GLY A 89 19.84 4.44 1.43
CA GLY A 89 20.12 4.29 2.86
C GLY A 89 19.36 3.14 3.54
N ALA A 90 18.73 2.23 2.78
CA ALA A 90 17.99 1.12 3.37
C ALA A 90 18.89 0.26 4.28
N PRO A 91 18.42 -0.07 5.50
CA PRO A 91 19.12 -1.04 6.34
C PRO A 91 19.33 -2.37 5.61
N PRO A 92 20.44 -3.09 5.86
CA PRO A 92 20.76 -4.33 5.14
C PRO A 92 19.77 -5.47 5.41
N ASP A 93 19.00 -5.37 6.48
CA ASP A 93 17.94 -6.29 6.85
C ASP A 93 16.53 -5.79 6.46
N ALA A 94 16.43 -4.78 5.59
CA ALA A 94 15.15 -4.37 5.03
C ALA A 94 14.61 -5.42 4.05
N ASP A 95 13.35 -5.81 4.23
CA ASP A 95 12.68 -6.78 3.38
C ASP A 95 12.10 -6.09 2.14
N ALA A 96 12.84 -6.07 1.05
CA ALA A 96 12.39 -5.50 -0.22
C ALA A 96 11.18 -6.23 -0.84
N SER A 97 10.75 -7.38 -0.31
CA SER A 97 9.53 -8.05 -0.74
C SER A 97 8.27 -7.47 -0.08
N SER A 98 8.41 -6.58 0.89
CA SER A 98 7.34 -6.09 1.77
C SER A 98 7.00 -4.61 1.55
N LEU A 99 6.84 -4.18 0.30
CA LEU A 99 6.58 -2.79 -0.04
C LEU A 99 5.18 -2.33 0.36
N SER A 100 5.10 -1.20 1.07
CA SER A 100 3.86 -0.42 1.21
C SER A 100 4.16 1.07 1.20
N MET A 101 3.22 1.88 0.73
CA MET A 101 3.37 3.32 0.64
C MET A 101 2.08 4.04 1.04
N LEU A 102 2.25 5.28 1.51
CA LEU A 102 1.13 6.21 1.71
C LEU A 102 1.55 7.65 1.40
N TYR A 103 0.57 8.49 1.17
CA TYR A 103 0.73 9.94 1.12
C TYR A 103 0.08 10.56 2.35
N ASP A 104 0.86 11.31 3.09
CA ASP A 104 0.40 12.09 4.24
C ASP A 104 0.00 13.49 3.75
N SER A 105 -1.29 13.71 3.58
CA SER A 105 -1.84 14.97 3.10
C SER A 105 -1.68 16.11 4.10
N SER A 106 -1.51 15.81 5.39
CA SER A 106 -1.31 16.83 6.43
C SER A 106 0.05 17.50 6.38
N THR A 107 1.06 16.78 5.88
CA THR A 107 2.45 17.25 5.73
C THR A 107 2.92 17.31 4.28
N SER A 108 2.07 16.92 3.33
CA SER A 108 2.38 16.82 1.90
C SER A 108 3.59 15.93 1.61
N THR A 109 3.72 14.82 2.34
CA THR A 109 4.86 13.91 2.24
C THR A 109 4.47 12.53 1.76
N TYR A 110 5.30 11.97 0.87
CA TYR A 110 5.21 10.57 0.47
C TYR A 110 6.08 9.74 1.40
N ARG A 111 5.54 8.63 1.88
CA ARG A 111 6.23 7.70 2.77
C ARG A 111 6.21 6.30 2.20
N LEU A 112 7.36 5.63 2.28
CA LEU A 112 7.55 4.24 1.90
C LEU A 112 7.91 3.44 3.14
N TYR A 113 7.42 2.21 3.20
CA TYR A 113 7.67 1.29 4.30
C TYR A 113 8.12 -0.06 3.79
N LEU A 114 9.17 -0.58 4.43
CA LEU A 114 9.63 -1.96 4.29
C LEU A 114 9.64 -2.60 5.67
N ARG A 115 9.34 -3.90 5.75
CA ARG A 115 9.49 -4.65 7.00
C ARG A 115 10.96 -4.99 7.24
N ARG A 116 11.27 -5.30 8.50
CA ARG A 116 12.55 -5.87 8.86
C ARG A 116 12.54 -7.38 8.66
N LEU A 117 13.55 -7.93 8.00
CA LEU A 117 13.76 -9.38 7.90
C LEU A 117 13.89 -10.01 9.30
N GLY A 118 13.19 -11.12 9.53
CA GLY A 118 13.17 -11.82 10.82
C GLY A 118 12.39 -11.14 11.94
N SER A 119 11.82 -9.93 11.71
CA SER A 119 11.02 -9.19 12.68
C SER A 119 9.84 -8.51 11.98
N PRO A 120 8.79 -9.24 11.62
CA PRO A 120 7.73 -8.73 10.74
C PRO A 120 6.92 -7.57 11.35
N THR A 121 7.00 -7.38 12.66
CA THR A 121 6.36 -6.28 13.39
C THR A 121 7.22 -5.01 13.48
N VAL A 122 8.39 -4.99 12.85
CA VAL A 122 9.27 -3.81 12.76
C VAL A 122 9.24 -3.27 11.34
N LEU A 123 8.94 -1.99 11.21
CA LEU A 123 8.83 -1.29 9.94
C LEU A 123 9.93 -0.25 9.81
N TYR A 124 10.63 -0.23 8.69
CA TYR A 124 11.52 0.84 8.29
C TYR A 124 10.76 1.87 7.45
N GLN A 125 10.90 3.14 7.80
CA GLN A 125 10.21 4.23 7.12
C GLN A 125 11.20 5.08 6.33
N PHE A 126 10.81 5.41 5.10
CA PHE A 126 11.53 6.28 4.19
C PHE A 126 10.65 7.47 3.84
N GLY A 127 11.22 8.64 3.81
CA GLY A 127 10.57 9.85 3.29
C GLY A 127 11.04 10.18 1.89
N PHE A 128 10.16 10.73 1.06
CA PHE A 128 10.54 11.20 -0.27
C PHE A 128 11.26 12.55 -0.17
N ASN A 129 12.49 12.59 -0.65
CA ASN A 129 13.29 13.80 -0.77
C ASN A 129 13.10 14.36 -2.18
N ARG A 130 12.47 15.54 -2.28
CA ARG A 130 12.18 16.20 -3.57
C ARG A 130 13.42 16.77 -4.27
N GLU A 131 14.50 17.02 -3.54
CA GLU A 131 15.74 17.52 -4.10
C GLU A 131 16.51 16.44 -4.86
N THR A 132 16.47 15.21 -4.33
CA THR A 132 17.16 14.06 -4.92
C THR A 132 16.25 13.17 -5.78
N ASN A 133 14.93 13.30 -5.63
CA ASN A 133 13.92 12.39 -6.16
C ASN A 133 14.08 10.95 -5.65
N HIS A 134 14.57 10.77 -4.41
CA HIS A 134 14.75 9.48 -3.77
C HIS A 134 13.83 9.31 -2.57
N TYR A 135 13.50 8.06 -2.25
CA TYR A 135 13.02 7.65 -0.94
C TYR A 135 14.22 7.36 -0.05
N GLU A 136 14.44 8.17 0.97
CA GLU A 136 15.61 8.09 1.84
C GLU A 136 15.22 7.59 3.23
N TYR A 137 15.98 6.64 3.77
CA TYR A 137 15.73 6.08 5.09
C TYR A 137 15.76 7.16 6.17
N GLY A 138 14.67 7.28 6.93
CA GLY A 138 14.55 8.22 8.04
C GLY A 138 14.43 9.71 7.63
N TYR A 139 14.38 10.03 6.33
CA TYR A 139 14.25 11.43 5.89
C TYR A 139 12.91 12.02 6.35
N ASN A 140 12.98 13.09 7.16
CA ASN A 140 11.81 13.78 7.74
C ASN A 140 10.75 12.80 8.32
N SER A 141 11.21 11.71 8.96
CA SER A 141 10.33 10.66 9.45
C SER A 141 10.91 9.94 10.68
N ILE A 142 10.10 9.13 11.34
CA ILE A 142 10.56 8.19 12.38
C ILE A 142 11.17 6.99 11.65
N PRO A 143 12.51 6.76 11.72
CA PRO A 143 13.14 5.76 10.86
C PRO A 143 12.63 4.35 11.08
N THR A 144 12.30 3.99 12.32
CA THR A 144 11.85 2.66 12.70
C THR A 144 10.59 2.74 13.54
N LEU A 145 9.58 1.99 13.15
CA LEU A 145 8.27 1.90 13.81
C LEU A 145 8.00 0.46 14.22
N ASN A 146 7.23 0.28 15.31
CA ASN A 146 6.82 -1.04 15.75
C ASN A 146 5.32 -1.24 15.58
N VAL A 147 4.93 -2.50 15.38
CA VAL A 147 3.54 -2.94 15.44
C VAL A 147 3.36 -3.79 16.69
N THR A 148 2.37 -3.46 17.52
CA THR A 148 2.12 -4.12 18.81
C THR A 148 0.72 -4.71 18.88
N GLY A 149 0.56 -5.74 19.73
CA GLY A 149 -0.73 -6.39 19.91
C GLY A 149 -1.23 -7.22 18.72
N ALA A 150 -0.41 -7.43 17.68
CA ALA A 150 -0.80 -8.17 16.49
C ALA A 150 -1.24 -9.59 16.85
N PRO A 151 -2.40 -10.06 16.34
CA PRO A 151 -2.80 -11.45 16.46
C PRO A 151 -1.72 -12.40 15.92
N PRO A 152 -1.50 -13.58 16.54
CA PRO A 152 -0.43 -14.50 16.15
C PRO A 152 -0.60 -15.07 14.72
N ASP A 153 -1.82 -15.02 14.19
CA ASP A 153 -2.18 -15.44 12.84
C ASP A 153 -2.21 -14.27 11.83
N THR A 154 -1.49 -13.19 12.10
CA THR A 154 -1.32 -12.07 11.15
C THR A 154 -0.40 -12.48 9.99
N ASP A 155 -0.91 -12.37 8.75
CA ASP A 155 -0.14 -12.63 7.53
C ASP A 155 0.63 -11.39 7.08
N TRP A 156 1.88 -11.30 7.49
CA TRP A 156 2.76 -10.20 7.17
C TRP A 156 3.27 -10.18 5.71
N HIS A 157 2.96 -11.17 4.90
CA HIS A 157 3.24 -11.13 3.46
C HIS A 157 2.19 -10.32 2.69
N ARG A 158 0.96 -10.23 3.25
CA ARG A 158 -0.16 -9.51 2.67
C ARG A 158 -0.56 -8.36 3.59
N TRP A 159 0.07 -7.23 3.42
CA TRP A 159 -0.17 -6.04 4.24
C TRP A 159 -0.14 -4.76 3.40
N SER A 160 -0.75 -3.70 3.89
CA SER A 160 -0.75 -2.39 3.26
C SER A 160 -0.99 -1.29 4.26
N MET A 161 -0.57 -0.08 3.92
CA MET A 161 -0.75 1.12 4.73
C MET A 161 -1.49 2.20 3.96
N LEU A 162 -2.19 3.06 4.68
CA LEU A 162 -2.77 4.28 4.15
C LEU A 162 -2.81 5.38 5.23
N PHE A 163 -3.00 6.62 4.78
CA PHE A 163 -3.38 7.76 5.62
C PHE A 163 -4.78 8.22 5.19
N ASP A 164 -5.73 8.32 6.16
CA ASP A 164 -7.13 8.66 5.88
C ASP A 164 -7.46 10.15 6.07
N GLY A 165 -6.43 10.99 6.16
CA GLY A 165 -6.55 12.42 6.44
C GLY A 165 -6.43 12.76 7.93
N SER A 166 -6.60 11.77 8.81
CA SER A 166 -6.52 11.91 10.27
C SER A 166 -5.60 10.89 10.91
N ASN A 167 -5.68 9.63 10.48
CA ASN A 167 -4.98 8.50 11.07
C ASN A 167 -4.14 7.74 10.04
N TYR A 168 -2.96 7.31 10.48
CA TYR A 168 -2.19 6.32 9.75
C TYR A 168 -2.71 4.94 10.12
N ARG A 169 -3.04 4.14 9.11
CA ARG A 169 -3.59 2.81 9.27
C ARG A 169 -2.72 1.77 8.58
N LEU A 170 -2.60 0.61 9.23
CA LEU A 170 -1.97 -0.56 8.67
C LEU A 170 -3.00 -1.68 8.63
N TYR A 171 -2.98 -2.45 7.56
CA TYR A 171 -3.85 -3.60 7.34
C TYR A 171 -3.00 -4.82 7.02
N ALA A 172 -3.35 -5.97 7.57
CA ALA A 172 -2.70 -7.24 7.27
C ALA A 172 -3.72 -8.37 7.25
N PHE A 173 -3.60 -9.27 6.30
CA PHE A 173 -4.50 -10.42 6.23
C PHE A 173 -4.35 -11.34 7.44
N LYS A 174 -5.39 -12.10 7.71
CA LYS A 174 -5.37 -13.27 8.58
C LYS A 174 -4.77 -14.46 7.82
N VAL A 175 -3.84 -15.17 8.43
CA VAL A 175 -3.23 -16.38 7.84
C VAL A 175 -4.31 -17.36 7.44
N GLY A 176 -4.20 -17.87 6.20
CA GLY A 176 -5.15 -18.84 5.64
C GLY A 176 -6.51 -18.25 5.22
N SER A 177 -6.78 -16.97 5.50
CA SER A 177 -7.99 -16.31 5.02
C SER A 177 -7.81 -15.71 3.63
N THR A 178 -8.89 -15.67 2.86
CA THR A 178 -8.99 -15.00 1.56
C THR A 178 -9.84 -13.74 1.62
N ASP A 179 -10.48 -13.47 2.75
CA ASP A 179 -11.47 -12.42 2.91
C ASP A 179 -11.36 -11.63 4.23
N THR A 180 -10.60 -12.11 5.20
CA THR A 180 -10.51 -11.50 6.52
C THR A 180 -9.14 -10.86 6.74
N PHE A 181 -9.13 -9.64 7.25
CA PHE A 181 -7.90 -8.90 7.54
C PHE A 181 -8.04 -8.02 8.77
N TYR A 182 -6.91 -7.78 9.42
CA TYR A 182 -6.77 -7.01 10.64
C TYR A 182 -6.44 -5.55 10.32
N GLN A 183 -6.91 -4.65 11.19
CA GLN A 183 -6.59 -3.24 11.14
C GLN A 183 -5.83 -2.78 12.39
N PHE A 184 -4.82 -1.97 12.17
CA PHE A 184 -4.03 -1.31 13.19
C PHE A 184 -4.08 0.20 12.92
N ALA A 185 -4.01 1.01 13.98
CA ALA A 185 -3.82 2.44 13.82
C ALA A 185 -2.59 2.92 14.58
N PHE A 186 -2.01 4.01 14.09
CA PHE A 186 -0.83 4.61 14.71
C PHE A 186 -1.21 5.37 15.96
N ASN A 187 -0.67 4.96 17.11
CA ASN A 187 -0.80 5.67 18.38
C ASN A 187 0.36 6.67 18.52
N ARG A 188 0.04 7.96 18.46
CA ARG A 188 1.04 9.05 18.56
C ARG A 188 1.70 9.17 19.92
N GLN A 189 1.10 8.60 20.98
CA GLN A 189 1.68 8.64 22.32
C GLN A 189 2.79 7.60 22.49
N THR A 190 2.63 6.42 21.87
CA THR A 190 3.59 5.32 21.93
C THR A 190 4.53 5.26 20.74
N ASN A 191 4.21 5.97 19.64
CA ASN A 191 4.85 5.84 18.31
C ASN A 191 4.80 4.41 17.75
N HIS A 192 3.72 3.66 18.04
CA HIS A 192 3.50 2.30 17.53
C HIS A 192 2.23 2.23 16.70
N TYR A 193 2.17 1.28 15.77
CA TYR A 193 0.92 0.78 15.22
C TYR A 193 0.35 -0.25 16.18
N GLU A 194 -0.87 -0.05 16.66
CA GLU A 194 -1.49 -0.89 17.68
C GLU A 194 -2.75 -1.57 17.14
N PHE A 195 -2.88 -2.87 17.40
CA PHE A 195 -4.05 -3.63 17.00
C PHE A 195 -5.32 -3.13 17.71
N GLY A 196 -6.34 -2.82 16.94
CA GLY A 196 -7.63 -2.37 17.47
C GLY A 196 -7.63 -0.98 18.11
N TYR A 197 -6.50 -0.26 18.13
CA TYR A 197 -6.45 1.12 18.61
C TYR A 197 -7.16 2.04 17.63
N ASP A 198 -8.17 2.79 18.09
CA ASP A 198 -8.94 3.74 17.29
C ASP A 198 -9.31 3.20 15.87
N SER A 199 -9.67 1.92 15.81
CA SER A 199 -9.89 1.20 14.56
C SER A 199 -10.89 0.06 14.72
N ILE A 200 -11.41 -0.45 13.61
CA ILE A 200 -12.19 -1.70 13.58
C ILE A 200 -11.19 -2.85 13.52
N PRO A 201 -11.09 -3.70 14.57
CA PRO A 201 -9.99 -4.67 14.65
C PRO A 201 -9.96 -5.68 13.49
N GLU A 202 -11.13 -6.10 13.01
CA GLU A 202 -11.27 -7.11 11.96
C GLU A 202 -12.25 -6.63 10.89
N LEU A 203 -11.86 -6.79 9.63
CA LEU A 203 -12.60 -6.37 8.44
C LEU A 203 -12.71 -7.53 7.46
N THR A 204 -13.74 -7.52 6.63
CA THR A 204 -13.97 -8.59 5.64
C THR A 204 -14.11 -8.06 4.22
N LEU A 205 -13.71 -8.89 3.23
CA LEU A 205 -13.96 -8.68 1.81
C LEU A 205 -15.19 -9.47 1.38
N VAL A 206 -16.00 -8.87 0.53
CA VAL A 206 -17.19 -9.50 -0.03
C VAL A 206 -17.18 -9.41 -1.55
N GLY A 207 -17.45 -10.54 -2.20
CA GLY A 207 -17.57 -10.61 -3.65
C GLY A 207 -16.24 -10.62 -4.39
N THR A 208 -15.16 -11.13 -3.79
CA THR A 208 -13.84 -11.23 -4.42
C THR A 208 -13.90 -12.06 -5.70
N PRO A 209 -13.56 -11.47 -6.87
CA PRO A 209 -13.53 -12.21 -8.12
C PRO A 209 -12.53 -13.37 -8.09
N ALA A 210 -12.87 -14.49 -8.74
CA ALA A 210 -12.03 -15.68 -8.77
C ALA A 210 -10.65 -15.45 -9.44
N ASN A 211 -10.53 -14.43 -10.28
CA ASN A 211 -9.28 -14.05 -10.94
C ASN A 211 -8.45 -13.04 -10.13
N SER A 212 -8.75 -12.81 -8.85
CA SER A 212 -7.96 -11.95 -7.97
C SER A 212 -6.70 -12.66 -7.49
N ASN A 213 -5.54 -12.02 -7.66
CA ASN A 213 -4.29 -12.49 -7.09
C ASN A 213 -4.25 -12.12 -5.60
N LEU A 214 -4.52 -13.10 -4.73
CA LEU A 214 -4.57 -12.89 -3.29
C LEU A 214 -3.20 -12.92 -2.60
N THR A 215 -2.10 -13.00 -3.35
CA THR A 215 -0.74 -13.03 -2.75
C THR A 215 -0.21 -11.65 -2.38
N SER A 216 -0.81 -10.59 -2.92
CA SER A 216 -0.45 -9.20 -2.61
C SER A 216 -1.69 -8.31 -2.65
N MET A 217 -1.68 -7.29 -1.84
CA MET A 217 -2.77 -6.32 -1.77
C MET A 217 -2.24 -4.90 -1.69
N SER A 218 -3.09 -3.93 -2.01
CA SER A 218 -2.83 -2.54 -1.68
C SER A 218 -4.10 -1.83 -1.25
N MET A 219 -3.95 -0.86 -0.37
CA MET A 219 -5.03 -0.01 0.10
C MET A 219 -4.66 1.45 -0.08
N LEU A 220 -5.66 2.27 -0.31
CA LEU A 220 -5.51 3.72 -0.30
C LEU A 220 -6.80 4.40 0.20
N PHE A 221 -6.66 5.64 0.61
CA PHE A 221 -7.77 6.54 0.88
C PHE A 221 -7.78 7.66 -0.15
N GLY A 222 -8.93 7.93 -0.73
CA GLY A 222 -9.06 8.99 -1.73
C GLY A 222 -10.50 9.42 -1.94
N GLN A 223 -10.72 10.73 -2.07
CA GLN A 223 -12.05 11.33 -2.27
C GLN A 223 -13.07 10.94 -1.18
N GLY A 224 -12.59 10.76 0.07
CA GLY A 224 -13.44 10.37 1.20
C GLY A 224 -13.71 8.87 1.33
N ASP A 225 -13.17 8.05 0.45
CA ASP A 225 -13.42 6.62 0.41
C ASP A 225 -12.16 5.78 0.69
N TYR A 226 -12.32 4.72 1.46
CA TYR A 226 -11.32 3.66 1.60
C TYR A 226 -11.47 2.69 0.44
N ARG A 227 -10.36 2.43 -0.27
CA ARG A 227 -10.29 1.54 -1.42
C ARG A 227 -9.29 0.42 -1.17
N PHE A 228 -9.65 -0.79 -1.61
CA PHE A 228 -8.84 -1.99 -1.51
C PHE A 228 -8.63 -2.57 -2.92
N TYR A 229 -7.44 -3.11 -3.18
CA TYR A 229 -7.05 -3.56 -4.51
C TYR A 229 -6.34 -4.91 -4.48
N PHE A 230 -6.68 -5.75 -5.47
CA PHE A 230 -5.90 -6.91 -5.89
C PHE A 230 -5.54 -6.81 -7.36
N GLN A 231 -4.38 -7.34 -7.74
CA GLN A 231 -4.10 -7.61 -9.16
C GLN A 231 -4.98 -8.76 -9.66
N THR A 232 -5.23 -8.78 -10.97
CA THR A 232 -5.85 -9.92 -11.64
C THR A 232 -4.80 -10.91 -12.11
N ILE A 233 -5.14 -12.20 -12.05
CA ILE A 233 -4.33 -13.30 -12.58
C ILE A 233 -4.62 -13.45 -14.09
#